data_b4f149f91fa19d6a798bbaca5e695a8d
#
_entry.id   b4f149f91fa19d6a798bbaca5e695a8d
#
_cell.length_a   1.000
_cell.length_b   1.000
_cell.length_c   1.000
_cell.angle_alpha   90.00
_cell.angle_beta   90.00
_cell.angle_gamma   90.00
#
_symmetry.space_group_name_H-M   'P 1'
#
loop_
_entity.id
_entity.type
_entity.pdbx_description
1 polymer ?
#
loop_
_entity_poly.entity_id
_entity_poly.type
_entity_poly.pdbx_seq_one_letter_code
_entity_poly.pdbx_strand_id
1 'polypeptide(L)'
;MRGGKQPRRDPDDPRRTLGATGEGLAARHLEARGFEIIDRNFRTRQGELDLVASDARFLVFCEVKTRIAHGEPGPLGPLAAIGVRKRRQVRAMAREWLGARAPDARFDSGSPPEIRFDAIGLTLDAHGRLLALEHLEGAF
;
A
#
# COMPACT_ATOMS: atom_id res chain seq x y z
N MET A 1 -29.67 4.64 -14.70
CA MET A 1 -28.39 4.30 -14.05
C MET A 1 -27.36 5.37 -14.39
N ARG A 2 -26.98 6.13 -13.44
CA ARG A 2 -26.02 7.21 -13.67
C ARG A 2 -24.67 6.77 -13.15
N GLY A 3 -23.82 6.30 -14.06
CA GLY A 3 -22.42 6.22 -13.75
C GLY A 3 -21.92 7.62 -13.40
N GLY A 4 -21.58 7.87 -12.15
CA GLY A 4 -20.90 9.09 -11.78
C GLY A 4 -19.63 9.18 -12.64
N LYS A 5 -19.48 10.25 -13.40
CA LYS A 5 -18.20 10.57 -14.02
C LYS A 5 -17.20 10.70 -12.88
N GLN A 6 -16.33 9.72 -12.71
CA GLN A 6 -15.16 9.93 -11.90
C GLN A 6 -14.42 11.13 -12.48
N PRO A 7 -14.04 12.12 -11.67
CA PRO A 7 -13.24 13.22 -12.16
C PRO A 7 -12.03 12.63 -12.88
N ARG A 8 -11.81 13.06 -14.11
CA ARG A 8 -10.62 12.68 -14.85
C ARG A 8 -9.43 13.09 -13.99
N ARG A 9 -8.68 12.11 -13.51
CA ARG A 9 -7.46 12.41 -12.78
C ARG A 9 -6.51 13.07 -13.76
N ASP A 10 -6.15 14.30 -13.45
CA ASP A 10 -5.14 15.02 -14.19
C ASP A 10 -3.83 14.21 -14.13
N PRO A 11 -3.28 13.76 -15.26
CA PRO A 11 -2.03 13.02 -15.27
C PRO A 11 -0.86 13.82 -14.69
N ASP A 12 -0.97 15.14 -14.67
CA ASP A 12 0.06 16.05 -14.16
C ASP A 12 -0.18 16.49 -12.71
N ASP A 13 -1.17 15.91 -12.02
CA ASP A 13 -1.41 16.22 -10.60
C ASP A 13 -0.18 15.82 -9.77
N PRO A 14 0.49 16.76 -9.07
CA PRO A 14 1.66 16.47 -8.24
C PRO A 14 1.42 15.41 -7.16
N ARG A 15 0.19 15.31 -6.65
CA ARG A 15 -0.19 14.30 -5.65
C ARG A 15 -0.13 12.90 -6.22
N ARG A 16 -0.55 12.73 -7.47
CA ARG A 16 -0.52 11.45 -8.16
C ARG A 16 0.92 11.00 -8.43
N THR A 17 1.77 11.90 -8.87
CA THR A 17 3.19 11.63 -9.10
C THR A 17 3.91 11.28 -7.80
N LEU A 18 3.61 12.00 -6.72
CA LEU A 18 4.16 11.73 -5.40
C LEU A 18 3.74 10.34 -4.90
N GLY A 19 2.46 10.00 -5.00
CA GLY A 19 1.93 8.69 -4.62
C GLY A 19 2.56 7.57 -5.43
N ALA A 20 2.67 7.72 -6.75
CA ALA A 20 3.27 6.73 -7.64
C ALA A 20 4.77 6.52 -7.32
N THR A 21 5.50 7.58 -7.02
CA THR A 21 6.90 7.50 -6.60
C THR A 21 7.04 6.73 -5.29
N GLY A 22 6.22 7.06 -4.30
CA GLY A 22 6.23 6.39 -3.01
C GLY A 22 5.88 4.91 -3.10
N GLU A 23 4.84 4.57 -3.86
CA GLU A 23 4.45 3.17 -4.09
C GLU A 23 5.55 2.37 -4.78
N GLY A 24 6.24 2.96 -5.75
CA GLY A 24 7.37 2.33 -6.42
C GLY A 24 8.54 2.05 -5.47
N LEU A 25 8.86 3.01 -4.61
CA LEU A 25 9.90 2.84 -3.59
C LEU A 25 9.51 1.80 -2.53
N ALA A 26 8.25 1.79 -2.11
CA ALA A 26 7.74 0.80 -1.17
C ALA A 26 7.78 -0.61 -1.78
N ALA A 27 7.42 -0.76 -3.04
CA ALA A 27 7.50 -2.04 -3.75
C ALA A 27 8.94 -2.56 -3.81
N ARG A 28 9.91 -1.71 -4.14
CA ARG A 28 11.34 -2.08 -4.15
C ARG A 28 11.84 -2.46 -2.77
N HIS A 29 11.38 -1.76 -1.73
CA HIS A 29 11.71 -2.10 -0.35
C HIS A 29 11.24 -3.51 0.00
N LEU A 30 10.00 -3.87 -0.34
CA LEU A 30 9.46 -5.20 -0.11
C LEU A 30 10.20 -6.27 -0.94
N GLU A 31 10.48 -5.99 -2.19
CA GLU A 31 11.26 -6.90 -3.05
C GLU A 31 12.66 -7.17 -2.49
N ALA A 32 13.33 -6.14 -1.98
CA ALA A 32 14.63 -6.27 -1.32
C ALA A 32 14.56 -7.13 -0.05
N ARG A 33 13.40 -7.23 0.58
CA ARG A 33 13.15 -8.09 1.74
C ARG A 33 12.65 -9.49 1.37
N GLY A 34 12.65 -9.83 0.10
CA GLY A 34 12.29 -11.16 -0.38
C GLY A 34 10.82 -11.35 -0.77
N PHE A 35 10.04 -10.28 -0.82
CA PHE A 35 8.65 -10.35 -1.25
C PHE A 35 8.53 -10.23 -2.76
N GLU A 36 7.57 -10.96 -3.32
CA GLU A 36 7.10 -10.77 -4.69
C GLU A 36 5.89 -9.83 -4.65
N ILE A 37 5.88 -8.79 -5.48
CA ILE A 37 4.71 -7.92 -5.62
C ILE A 37 3.70 -8.63 -6.53
N ILE A 38 2.53 -8.94 -5.96
CA ILE A 38 1.47 -9.67 -6.67
C ILE A 38 0.51 -8.70 -7.35
N ASP A 39 0.19 -7.59 -6.69
CA ASP A 39 -0.77 -6.63 -7.19
C ASP A 39 -0.45 -5.22 -6.70
N ARG A 40 -0.91 -4.24 -7.47
CA ARG A 40 -0.74 -2.81 -7.18
C ARG A 40 -2.05 -2.09 -7.45
N ASN A 41 -2.38 -1.14 -6.60
CA ASN A 41 -3.51 -0.24 -6.81
C ASN A 41 -4.84 -0.97 -7.08
N PHE A 42 -5.13 -2.00 -6.30
CA PHE A 42 -6.39 -2.72 -6.42
C PHE A 42 -7.54 -1.88 -5.86
N ARG A 43 -8.48 -1.55 -6.72
CA ARG A 43 -9.62 -0.70 -6.36
C ARG A 43 -10.78 -1.51 -5.82
N THR A 44 -11.35 -1.02 -4.73
CA THR A 44 -12.52 -1.57 -4.07
C THR A 44 -13.56 -0.48 -3.81
N ARG A 45 -14.73 -0.87 -3.30
CA ARG A 45 -15.75 0.11 -2.87
C ARG A 45 -15.30 0.95 -1.68
N GLN A 46 -14.42 0.42 -0.84
CA GLN A 46 -13.91 1.11 0.34
C GLN A 46 -12.68 1.98 0.04
N GLY A 47 -12.07 1.81 -1.12
CA GLY A 47 -10.87 2.54 -1.48
C GLY A 47 -9.92 1.70 -2.31
N GLU A 48 -8.62 1.90 -2.14
CA GLU A 48 -7.58 1.28 -2.93
C GLU A 48 -6.56 0.59 -2.03
N LEU A 49 -6.26 -0.68 -2.34
CA LEU A 49 -5.10 -1.39 -1.77
C LEU A 49 -3.86 -1.01 -2.56
N ASP A 50 -2.88 -0.40 -1.89
CA ASP A 50 -1.71 0.12 -2.57
C ASP A 50 -0.79 -0.98 -3.10
N LEU A 51 -0.47 -1.96 -2.27
CA LEU A 51 0.37 -3.09 -2.62
C LEU A 51 -0.14 -4.38 -2.00
N VAL A 52 -0.03 -5.47 -2.75
CA VAL A 52 -0.17 -6.84 -2.25
C VAL A 52 1.10 -7.59 -2.60
N ALA A 53 1.72 -8.19 -1.60
CA ALA A 53 2.99 -8.88 -1.74
C ALA A 53 2.98 -10.24 -1.03
N SER A 54 3.80 -11.16 -1.49
CA SER A 54 3.93 -12.46 -0.81
C SER A 54 5.37 -12.95 -0.77
N ASP A 55 5.67 -13.71 0.26
CA ASP A 55 6.87 -14.54 0.34
C ASP A 55 6.47 -15.98 0.65
N ALA A 56 7.42 -16.82 1.06
CA ALA A 56 7.16 -18.23 1.39
C ALA A 56 6.19 -18.39 2.57
N ARG A 57 6.03 -17.38 3.43
CA ARG A 57 5.26 -17.45 4.67
C ARG A 57 4.06 -16.54 4.69
N PHE A 58 4.21 -15.30 4.19
CA PHE A 58 3.20 -14.24 4.35
C PHE A 58 2.55 -13.82 3.04
N LEU A 59 1.28 -13.50 3.13
CA LEU A 59 0.56 -12.65 2.18
C LEU A 59 0.34 -11.32 2.86
N VAL A 60 0.96 -10.26 2.32
CA VAL A 60 0.98 -8.93 2.92
C VAL A 60 0.11 -7.97 2.13
N PHE A 61 -0.83 -7.34 2.81
CA PHE A 61 -1.60 -6.21 2.30
C PHE A 61 -0.99 -4.94 2.89
N CYS A 62 -0.46 -4.07 2.03
CA CYS A 62 0.33 -2.93 2.45
C CYS A 62 -0.31 -1.60 2.07
N GLU A 63 -0.48 -0.73 3.05
CA GLU A 63 -0.84 0.68 2.87
C GLU A 63 0.43 1.50 2.77
N VAL A 64 0.48 2.38 1.78
CA VAL A 64 1.63 3.25 1.52
C VAL A 64 1.23 4.71 1.74
N LYS A 65 1.97 5.42 2.57
CA LYS A 65 1.82 6.84 2.80
C LYS A 65 3.11 7.57 2.42
N THR A 66 2.97 8.59 1.60
CA THR A 66 4.10 9.38 1.12
C THR A 66 3.87 10.85 1.45
N ARG A 67 4.90 11.50 1.98
CA ARG A 67 4.89 12.94 2.21
C ARG A 67 6.18 13.58 1.73
N ILE A 68 6.10 14.88 1.42
CA ILE A 68 7.28 15.71 1.16
C ILE A 68 7.66 16.42 2.46
N ALA A 69 8.94 16.34 2.83
CA ALA A 69 9.45 17.11 3.94
C ALA A 69 9.60 18.58 3.56
N HIS A 70 8.88 19.44 4.27
CA HIS A 70 9.02 20.90 4.19
C HIS A 70 9.69 21.38 5.49
N GLY A 71 11.03 21.48 5.47
CA GLY A 71 11.79 21.84 6.66
C GLY A 71 12.05 20.66 7.60
N GLU A 72 12.12 20.90 8.91
CA GLU A 72 12.33 19.86 9.91
C GLU A 72 11.25 18.80 9.85
N PRO A 73 11.60 17.51 9.83
CA PRO A 73 10.58 16.47 9.93
C PRO A 73 9.85 16.61 11.28
N GLY A 74 8.52 16.68 11.22
CA GLY A 74 7.73 16.64 12.43
C GLY A 74 8.04 15.39 13.26
N PRO A 75 7.78 15.40 14.58
CA PRO A 75 8.08 14.27 15.45
C PRO A 75 7.30 13.00 15.13
N LEU A 76 6.28 13.12 14.29
CA LEU A 76 5.42 12.01 13.88
C LEU A 76 5.59 11.75 12.38
N GLY A 77 6.00 10.54 12.04
CA GLY A 77 6.11 10.08 10.66
C GLY A 77 4.75 10.01 9.94
N PRO A 78 4.75 9.73 8.62
CA PRO A 78 3.52 9.69 7.83
C PRO A 78 2.50 8.65 8.29
N LEU A 79 2.91 7.67 9.11
CA LEU A 79 2.04 6.61 9.62
C LEU A 79 1.32 6.95 10.92
N ALA A 80 1.62 8.09 11.54
CA ALA A 80 1.05 8.47 12.84
C ALA A 80 -0.47 8.67 12.83
N ALA A 81 -1.05 8.95 11.67
CA ALA A 81 -2.48 9.24 11.52
C ALA A 81 -3.35 8.01 11.18
N ILE A 82 -2.78 6.81 11.17
CA ILE A 82 -3.55 5.60 10.81
C ILE A 82 -4.41 5.14 12.00
N GLY A 83 -5.72 5.37 11.88
CA GLY A 83 -6.70 5.07 12.92
C GLY A 83 -7.46 3.76 12.72
N VAL A 84 -8.33 3.45 13.69
CA VAL A 84 -9.17 2.23 13.71
C VAL A 84 -10.05 2.11 12.45
N ARG A 85 -10.58 3.23 11.95
CA ARG A 85 -11.40 3.24 10.72
C ARG A 85 -10.63 2.74 9.52
N LYS A 86 -9.36 3.15 9.39
CA LYS A 86 -8.50 2.70 8.29
C LYS A 86 -8.19 1.21 8.39
N ARG A 87 -8.00 0.70 9.60
CA ARG A 87 -7.78 -0.74 9.83
C ARG A 87 -8.93 -1.60 9.31
N ARG A 88 -10.17 -1.21 9.61
CA ARG A 88 -11.37 -1.91 9.12
C ARG A 88 -11.47 -1.84 7.60
N GLN A 89 -11.16 -0.70 7.02
CA GLN A 89 -11.19 -0.48 5.59
C GLN A 89 -10.18 -1.38 4.87
N VAL A 90 -8.95 -1.45 5.34
CA VAL A 90 -7.90 -2.30 4.75
C VAL A 90 -8.28 -3.78 4.84
N ARG A 91 -8.84 -4.23 5.95
CA ARG A 91 -9.30 -5.62 6.10
C ARG A 91 -10.45 -5.96 5.15
N ALA A 92 -11.40 -5.04 4.96
CA ALA A 92 -12.49 -5.22 4.01
C ALA A 92 -11.98 -5.27 2.56
N MET A 93 -11.04 -4.41 2.20
CA MET A 93 -10.40 -4.43 0.90
C MET A 93 -9.63 -5.73 0.63
N ALA A 94 -8.95 -6.25 1.64
CA ALA A 94 -8.25 -7.53 1.55
C ALA A 94 -9.21 -8.70 1.29
N ARG A 95 -10.37 -8.72 1.91
CA ARG A 95 -11.41 -9.74 1.64
C ARG A 95 -11.89 -9.68 0.20
N GLU A 96 -12.11 -8.48 -0.35
CA GLU A 96 -12.49 -8.31 -1.75
C GLU A 96 -11.39 -8.81 -2.68
N TRP A 97 -10.14 -8.51 -2.37
CA TRP A 97 -9.00 -8.98 -3.16
C TRP A 97 -8.91 -10.51 -3.16
N LEU A 98 -9.03 -11.13 -2.00
CA LEU A 98 -9.01 -12.59 -1.86
C LEU A 98 -10.16 -13.24 -2.63
N GLY A 99 -11.37 -12.67 -2.58
CA GLY A 99 -12.51 -13.15 -3.32
C GLY A 99 -12.37 -13.05 -4.83
N ALA A 100 -11.75 -11.98 -5.32
CA ALA A 100 -11.51 -11.75 -6.74
C ALA A 100 -10.40 -12.66 -7.31
N ARG A 101 -9.53 -13.17 -6.46
CA ARG A 101 -8.34 -13.96 -6.83
C ARG A 101 -8.44 -15.45 -6.49
N ALA A 102 -9.57 -15.92 -6.02
CA ALA A 102 -9.75 -17.35 -5.69
C ALA A 102 -9.95 -18.19 -6.96
N PRO A 103 -9.37 -19.40 -7.06
CA PRO A 103 -8.19 -19.90 -6.38
C PRO A 103 -6.93 -19.61 -7.20
N ASP A 104 -5.99 -18.85 -6.65
CA ASP A 104 -4.69 -18.66 -7.27
C ASP A 104 -3.80 -19.89 -6.95
N ALA A 105 -3.25 -20.52 -7.98
CA ALA A 105 -2.38 -21.69 -7.85
C ALA A 105 -1.15 -21.45 -6.95
N ARG A 106 -0.80 -20.19 -6.71
CA ARG A 106 0.30 -19.82 -5.80
C ARG A 106 0.04 -20.21 -4.35
N PHE A 107 -1.23 -20.34 -3.98
CA PHE A 107 -1.64 -20.65 -2.60
C PHE A 107 -2.06 -22.10 -2.41
N ASP A 108 -1.96 -22.92 -3.47
CA ASP A 108 -2.40 -24.33 -3.48
C ASP A 108 -1.34 -25.31 -2.95
N SER A 109 -0.24 -24.84 -2.40
CA SER A 109 0.86 -25.70 -1.95
C SER A 109 0.69 -26.27 -0.53
N GLY A 110 -0.54 -26.55 -0.12
CA GLY A 110 -0.81 -27.35 1.09
C GLY A 110 -0.92 -26.56 2.39
N SER A 111 -0.33 -25.39 2.52
CA SER A 111 -0.47 -24.52 3.70
C SER A 111 -0.86 -23.13 3.25
N PRO A 112 -2.02 -22.59 3.70
CA PRO A 112 -2.38 -21.21 3.39
C PRO A 112 -1.34 -20.26 3.98
N PRO A 113 -1.02 -19.14 3.28
CA PRO A 113 -0.09 -18.16 3.82
C PRO A 113 -0.69 -17.46 5.03
N GLU A 114 0.17 -17.00 5.93
CA GLU A 114 -0.26 -16.10 6.99
C GLU A 114 -0.54 -14.72 6.40
N ILE A 115 -1.71 -14.17 6.70
CA ILE A 115 -2.08 -12.83 6.25
C ILE A 115 -1.52 -11.81 7.22
N ARG A 116 -0.86 -10.80 6.67
CA ARG A 116 -0.29 -9.70 7.44
C ARG A 116 -0.67 -8.35 6.81
N PHE A 117 -0.96 -7.38 7.64
CA PHE A 117 -1.29 -6.02 7.22
C PHE A 117 -0.16 -5.08 7.62
N ASP A 118 0.49 -4.51 6.64
CA ASP A 118 1.65 -3.63 6.85
C ASP A 118 1.35 -2.20 6.44
N ALA A 119 2.12 -1.28 6.99
CA ALA A 119 2.11 0.10 6.58
C ALA A 119 3.54 0.56 6.27
N ILE A 120 3.73 1.23 5.14
CA ILE A 120 5.01 1.82 4.76
C ILE A 120 4.82 3.33 4.60
N GLY A 121 5.58 4.09 5.35
CA GLY A 121 5.63 5.54 5.28
C GLY A 121 6.93 6.00 4.63
N LEU A 122 6.83 6.88 3.65
CA LEU A 122 7.98 7.45 2.96
C LEU A 122 7.98 8.96 3.11
N THR A 123 9.13 9.50 3.42
CA THR A 123 9.38 10.94 3.41
C THR A 123 10.36 11.25 2.29
N LEU A 124 9.95 12.09 1.36
CA LEU A 124 10.75 12.51 0.22
C LEU A 124 11.15 13.97 0.37
N ASP A 125 12.24 14.38 -0.26
CA ASP A 125 12.56 15.80 -0.39
C ASP A 125 11.76 16.44 -1.54
N ALA A 126 11.98 17.73 -1.77
CA ALA A 126 11.31 18.50 -2.83
C ALA A 126 11.63 17.99 -4.25
N HIS A 127 12.69 17.21 -4.40
CA HIS A 127 13.14 16.63 -5.68
C HIS A 127 12.75 15.16 -5.82
N GLY A 128 11.96 14.62 -4.89
CA GLY A 128 11.52 13.24 -4.91
C GLY A 128 12.55 12.23 -4.41
N ARG A 129 13.61 12.67 -3.73
CA ARG A 129 14.59 11.78 -3.12
C ARG A 129 14.09 11.25 -1.79
N LEU A 130 14.32 9.99 -1.55
CA LEU A 130 13.94 9.35 -0.29
C LEU A 130 14.84 9.83 0.85
N LEU A 131 14.22 10.46 1.85
CA LEU A 131 14.88 10.88 3.09
C LEU A 131 14.72 9.87 4.21
N ALA A 132 13.54 9.26 4.31
CA ALA A 132 13.25 8.28 5.34
C ALA A 132 12.17 7.30 4.87
N LEU A 133 12.30 6.06 5.29
CA LEU A 133 11.29 5.01 5.09
C LEU A 133 11.04 4.34 6.44
N GLU A 134 9.76 4.24 6.79
CA GLU A 134 9.28 3.53 7.98
C GLU A 134 8.40 2.38 7.52
N HIS A 135 8.68 1.18 8.00
CA HIS A 135 7.89 -0.01 7.71
C HIS A 135 7.36 -0.60 9.01
N LEU A 136 6.04 -0.60 9.17
CA LEU A 136 5.36 -1.20 10.31
C LEU A 136 4.74 -2.52 9.87
N GLU A 137 5.33 -3.62 10.29
CA GLU A 137 4.79 -4.97 10.08
C GLU A 137 3.65 -5.22 11.06
N GLY A 138 2.56 -5.82 10.56
CA GLY A 138 1.41 -6.10 11.42
C GLY A 138 0.77 -4.84 12.01
N ALA A 139 0.69 -3.77 11.22
CA ALA A 139 0.23 -2.45 11.67
C ALA A 139 -1.29 -2.36 11.91
N PHE A 140 -2.05 -3.31 11.36
CA PHE A 140 -3.52 -3.25 11.37
C PHE A 140 -4.16 -4.45 12.04
#